data_1e7603b30492ea4e3072daa49932b017
#
_entry.id   1e7603b30492ea4e3072daa49932b017
#
_cell.length_a   1.000
_cell.length_b   1.000
_cell.length_c   1.000
_cell.angle_alpha   90.00
_cell.angle_beta   90.00
_cell.angle_gamma   90.00
#
_symmetry.space_group_name_H-M   'P 1'
#
loop_
_entity.id
_entity.type
_entity.pdbx_description
1 polymer ?
#
loop_
_entity_poly.entity_id
_entity_poly.type
_entity_poly.pdbx_seq_one_letter_code
_entity_poly.pdbx_strand_id
1 'polypeptide(L)'
;LGHAYSALLAHDAARRHGGAFLVRIENLDQSRVRPEWEELIYQDLEWLGITWDEAPIKQSERKDAYLSVLTGLPPPIPTFTCTCNRRDIQQAMGAPHAEDMAFGPDGLIYPGTCRAHHYNPHSGDLDNLNLRLSLNQIKHEINPVTHSEYSDISFSYQAKKSITLTEFQDRIGEVVLWRKGYAAYHLASVIDDAHQGITHVIRGQDLIEATHIHVLLQNLLGVTTPVYHHHGLIRDENGKRLAKRHDAKAIRKYRADGATPADIRRMVGL
;
A
#
# COMPACT_ATOMS: atom_id res chain seq x y z
N LEU A 1 -18.27 -4.53 -2.44
CA LEU A 1 -18.58 -4.06 -1.07
C LEU A 1 -17.33 -3.71 -0.28
N GLY A 2 -16.24 -4.51 -0.29
CA GLY A 2 -15.06 -4.22 0.54
C GLY A 2 -14.42 -2.85 0.28
N HIS A 3 -14.25 -2.43 -0.97
CA HIS A 3 -13.74 -1.08 -1.31
C HIS A 3 -14.72 0.02 -0.89
N ALA A 4 -16.03 -0.21 -1.05
CA ALA A 4 -17.04 0.74 -0.57
C ALA A 4 -16.97 0.91 0.94
N TYR A 5 -16.81 -0.19 1.68
CA TYR A 5 -16.62 -0.15 3.13
C TYR A 5 -15.43 0.69 3.55
N SER A 6 -14.24 0.43 2.97
CA SER A 6 -13.03 1.22 3.27
C SER A 6 -13.23 2.69 2.96
N ALA A 7 -13.81 3.03 1.80
CA ALA A 7 -14.02 4.42 1.39
C ALA A 7 -15.05 5.13 2.29
N LEU A 8 -16.18 4.48 2.59
CA LEU A 8 -17.20 5.03 3.48
C LEU A 8 -16.66 5.24 4.90
N LEU A 9 -15.93 4.26 5.43
CA LEU A 9 -15.37 4.34 6.78
C LEU A 9 -14.35 5.48 6.90
N ALA A 10 -13.46 5.62 5.91
CA ALA A 10 -12.47 6.69 5.87
C ALA A 10 -13.13 8.07 5.70
N HIS A 11 -14.14 8.19 4.83
CA HIS A 11 -14.89 9.42 4.65
C HIS A 11 -15.66 9.81 5.93
N ASP A 12 -16.35 8.85 6.55
CA ASP A 12 -17.11 9.11 7.79
C ASP A 12 -16.18 9.54 8.93
N ALA A 13 -14.99 8.93 9.04
CA ALA A 13 -13.98 9.34 10.01
C ALA A 13 -13.51 10.78 9.76
N ALA A 14 -13.17 11.13 8.52
CA ALA A 14 -12.76 12.48 8.15
C ALA A 14 -13.86 13.49 8.51
N ARG A 15 -15.11 13.25 8.11
CA ARG A 15 -16.24 14.16 8.38
C ARG A 15 -16.55 14.28 9.88
N ARG A 16 -16.50 13.18 10.62
CA ARG A 16 -16.73 13.18 12.09
C ARG A 16 -15.73 14.06 12.84
N HIS A 17 -14.48 14.10 12.37
CA HIS A 17 -13.40 14.84 13.02
C HIS A 17 -13.08 16.19 12.36
N GLY A 18 -13.94 16.67 11.44
CA GLY A 18 -13.74 17.94 10.73
C GLY A 18 -12.51 17.96 9.84
N GLY A 19 -12.04 16.79 9.42
CA GLY A 19 -10.89 16.60 8.54
C GLY A 19 -11.27 16.57 7.05
N ALA A 20 -10.24 16.61 6.19
CA ALA A 20 -10.37 16.47 4.74
C ALA A 20 -10.33 14.98 4.33
N PHE A 21 -11.12 14.63 3.31
CA PHE A 21 -11.09 13.34 2.65
C PHE A 21 -10.56 13.54 1.23
N LEU A 22 -9.47 12.86 0.90
CA LEU A 22 -8.77 12.99 -0.38
C LEU A 22 -8.90 11.72 -1.20
N VAL A 23 -8.91 11.87 -2.54
CA VAL A 23 -8.94 10.73 -3.48
C VAL A 23 -7.63 10.68 -4.24
N ARG A 24 -7.05 9.48 -4.35
CA ARG A 24 -5.86 9.19 -5.14
C ARG A 24 -6.12 8.01 -6.07
N ILE A 25 -5.83 8.19 -7.35
CA ILE A 25 -5.94 7.15 -8.35
C ILE A 25 -4.60 6.41 -8.45
N GLU A 26 -4.60 5.19 -7.98
CA GLU A 26 -3.42 4.31 -7.97
C GLU A 26 -3.29 3.55 -9.30
N ASN A 27 -2.87 4.25 -10.34
CA ASN A 27 -2.77 3.79 -11.71
C ASN A 27 -1.33 3.56 -12.18
N LEU A 28 -0.44 3.06 -11.33
CA LEU A 28 0.97 2.81 -11.66
C LEU A 28 1.13 1.71 -12.73
N ASP A 29 0.36 0.63 -12.65
CA ASP A 29 0.40 -0.45 -13.64
C ASP A 29 -0.41 -0.07 -14.90
N GLN A 30 0.21 0.68 -15.80
CA GLN A 30 -0.39 1.17 -17.03
C GLN A 30 -0.91 0.05 -17.95
N SER A 31 -0.41 -1.18 -17.81
CA SER A 31 -0.91 -2.32 -18.59
C SER A 31 -2.34 -2.71 -18.24
N ARG A 32 -2.79 -2.37 -17.03
CA ARG A 32 -4.11 -2.69 -16.47
C ARG A 32 -5.04 -1.47 -16.38
N VAL A 33 -4.52 -0.27 -16.59
CA VAL A 33 -5.33 0.95 -16.51
C VAL A 33 -6.25 1.05 -17.73
N ARG A 34 -7.48 1.51 -17.49
CA ARG A 34 -8.46 1.86 -18.50
C ARG A 34 -9.16 3.15 -18.07
N PRO A 35 -9.22 4.19 -18.92
CA PRO A 35 -9.83 5.47 -18.57
C PRO A 35 -11.27 5.35 -18.07
N GLU A 36 -12.05 4.44 -18.66
CA GLU A 36 -13.42 4.18 -18.24
C GLU A 36 -13.56 3.63 -16.82
N TRP A 37 -12.52 2.98 -16.28
CA TRP A 37 -12.54 2.51 -14.90
C TRP A 37 -12.28 3.63 -13.89
N GLU A 38 -11.50 4.63 -14.27
CA GLU A 38 -11.30 5.82 -13.45
C GLU A 38 -12.59 6.60 -13.30
N GLU A 39 -13.28 6.84 -14.40
CA GLU A 39 -14.59 7.50 -14.41
C GLU A 39 -15.61 6.75 -13.55
N LEU A 40 -15.63 5.41 -13.64
CA LEU A 40 -16.50 4.56 -12.82
C LEU A 40 -16.17 4.64 -11.32
N ILE A 41 -14.91 4.88 -10.94
CA ILE A 41 -14.54 5.09 -9.52
C ILE A 41 -15.21 6.35 -8.99
N TYR A 42 -15.11 7.46 -9.72
CA TYR A 42 -15.74 8.72 -9.31
C TYR A 42 -17.26 8.58 -9.22
N GLN A 43 -17.90 8.00 -10.24
CA GLN A 43 -19.34 7.75 -10.25
C GLN A 43 -19.81 6.86 -9.08
N ASP A 44 -19.04 5.82 -8.74
CA ASP A 44 -19.35 4.94 -7.62
C ASP A 44 -19.20 5.67 -6.27
N LEU A 45 -18.18 6.52 -6.11
CA LEU A 45 -17.96 7.33 -4.91
C LEU A 45 -19.08 8.37 -4.73
N GLU A 46 -19.39 9.12 -5.78
CA GLU A 46 -20.48 10.12 -5.76
C GLU A 46 -21.83 9.48 -5.45
N TRP A 47 -22.12 8.33 -6.09
CA TRP A 47 -23.35 7.61 -5.82
C TRP A 47 -23.45 7.13 -4.38
N LEU A 48 -22.34 6.75 -3.75
CA LEU A 48 -22.29 6.40 -2.32
C LEU A 48 -22.44 7.61 -1.40
N GLY A 49 -22.48 8.83 -1.94
CA GLY A 49 -22.55 10.07 -1.16
C GLY A 49 -21.20 10.50 -0.60
N ILE A 50 -20.10 9.99 -1.13
CA ILE A 50 -18.73 10.36 -0.76
C ILE A 50 -18.33 11.60 -1.54
N THR A 51 -17.89 12.63 -0.83
CA THR A 51 -17.33 13.86 -1.38
C THR A 51 -15.87 13.98 -0.95
N TRP A 52 -15.03 14.58 -1.78
CA TRP A 52 -13.62 14.84 -1.50
C TRP A 52 -13.31 16.33 -1.59
N ASP A 53 -12.26 16.75 -0.89
CA ASP A 53 -12.00 18.17 -0.62
C ASP A 53 -10.97 18.81 -1.55
N GLU A 54 -10.19 17.99 -2.29
CA GLU A 54 -9.19 18.46 -3.24
C GLU A 54 -9.29 17.70 -4.57
N ALA A 55 -8.74 18.25 -5.64
CA ALA A 55 -8.65 17.55 -6.91
C ALA A 55 -7.88 16.22 -6.76
N PRO A 56 -8.43 15.10 -7.26
CA PRO A 56 -7.76 13.81 -7.17
C PRO A 56 -6.41 13.82 -7.87
N ILE A 57 -5.40 13.25 -7.24
CA ILE A 57 -4.09 13.04 -7.88
C ILE A 57 -4.00 11.65 -8.51
N LYS A 58 -3.20 11.54 -9.57
CA LYS A 58 -2.93 10.27 -10.27
C LYS A 58 -1.48 9.88 -10.10
N GLN A 59 -1.22 8.67 -9.64
CA GLN A 59 0.15 8.20 -9.40
C GLN A 59 0.98 8.13 -10.69
N SER A 60 0.36 7.83 -11.83
CA SER A 60 1.04 7.82 -13.14
C SER A 60 1.66 9.18 -13.54
N GLU A 61 1.15 10.29 -13.00
CA GLU A 61 1.63 11.64 -13.28
C GLU A 61 2.75 12.09 -12.32
N ARG A 62 3.16 11.25 -11.37
CA ARG A 62 4.08 11.58 -10.29
C ARG A 62 5.43 10.84 -10.36
N LYS A 63 5.76 10.26 -11.50
CA LYS A 63 7.00 9.46 -11.72
C LYS A 63 8.24 10.19 -11.21
N ASP A 64 8.39 11.48 -11.49
CA ASP A 64 9.55 12.28 -11.11
C ASP A 64 9.69 12.42 -9.59
N ALA A 65 8.58 12.55 -8.86
CA ALA A 65 8.60 12.57 -7.40
C ALA A 65 9.12 11.25 -6.81
N TYR A 66 8.75 10.11 -7.40
CA TYR A 66 9.24 8.81 -6.97
C TYR A 66 10.71 8.58 -7.33
N LEU A 67 11.12 9.05 -8.52
CA LEU A 67 12.50 8.97 -8.97
C LEU A 67 13.43 9.78 -8.06
N SER A 68 13.03 10.99 -7.67
CA SER A 68 13.87 11.90 -6.87
C SER A 68 14.35 11.28 -5.58
N VAL A 69 13.54 10.44 -4.92
CA VAL A 69 13.93 9.77 -3.66
C VAL A 69 14.82 8.54 -3.89
N LEU A 70 14.86 7.99 -5.08
CA LEU A 70 15.73 6.87 -5.43
C LEU A 70 17.06 7.33 -6.01
N THR A 71 17.09 8.50 -6.66
CA THR A 71 18.28 9.05 -7.35
C THR A 71 18.92 10.22 -6.64
N GLY A 72 18.32 10.74 -5.55
CA GLY A 72 18.91 11.80 -4.70
C GLY A 72 20.31 11.43 -4.18
N LEU A 73 21.15 12.41 -3.91
CA LEU A 73 22.52 12.20 -3.46
C LEU A 73 22.80 12.87 -2.09
N PRO A 74 23.07 12.07 -1.05
CA PRO A 74 22.93 10.60 -1.00
C PRO A 74 21.47 10.18 -1.11
N PRO A 75 21.17 9.00 -1.67
CA PRO A 75 19.80 8.51 -1.74
C PRO A 75 19.27 8.29 -0.32
N PRO A 76 18.11 8.85 0.05
CA PRO A 76 17.56 8.70 1.39
C PRO A 76 17.13 7.25 1.68
N ILE A 77 16.80 6.48 0.63
CA ILE A 77 16.42 5.07 0.76
C ILE A 77 17.53 4.20 0.16
N PRO A 78 18.21 3.37 0.97
CA PRO A 78 19.23 2.45 0.46
C PRO A 78 18.60 1.36 -0.40
N THR A 79 19.15 1.15 -1.59
CA THR A 79 18.62 0.18 -2.56
C THR A 79 19.72 -0.64 -3.23
N PHE A 80 19.32 -1.79 -3.77
CA PHE A 80 20.16 -2.59 -4.67
C PHE A 80 19.37 -3.04 -5.89
N THR A 81 20.09 -3.35 -6.99
CA THR A 81 19.47 -3.84 -8.22
C THR A 81 19.15 -5.33 -8.12
N CYS A 82 17.99 -5.74 -8.62
CA CYS A 82 17.55 -7.13 -8.61
C CYS A 82 17.01 -7.55 -9.98
N THR A 83 17.58 -8.60 -10.54
CA THR A 83 17.17 -9.20 -11.82
C THR A 83 16.28 -10.43 -11.66
N CYS A 84 16.08 -10.90 -10.41
CA CYS A 84 15.31 -12.12 -10.14
C CYS A 84 13.85 -11.98 -10.56
N ASN A 85 13.37 -12.96 -11.30
CA ASN A 85 11.95 -13.21 -11.50
C ASN A 85 11.40 -14.12 -10.36
N ARG A 86 10.09 -14.42 -10.39
CA ARG A 86 9.45 -15.22 -9.35
C ARG A 86 10.03 -16.65 -9.25
N ARG A 87 10.43 -17.24 -10.38
CA ARG A 87 11.01 -18.59 -10.40
C ARG A 87 12.40 -18.60 -9.77
N ASP A 88 13.21 -17.58 -10.07
CA ASP A 88 14.56 -17.45 -9.49
C ASP A 88 14.49 -17.36 -7.96
N ILE A 89 13.52 -16.59 -7.45
CA ILE A 89 13.29 -16.48 -5.99
C ILE A 89 12.86 -17.83 -5.40
N GLN A 90 11.94 -18.54 -6.05
CA GLN A 90 11.50 -19.86 -5.60
C GLN A 90 12.64 -20.88 -5.57
N GLN A 91 13.46 -20.90 -6.62
CA GLN A 91 14.63 -21.79 -6.70
C GLN A 91 15.67 -21.48 -5.63
N ALA A 92 15.95 -20.19 -5.38
CA ALA A 92 16.92 -19.77 -4.37
C ALA A 92 16.47 -20.09 -2.92
N MET A 93 15.17 -20.20 -2.67
CA MET A 93 14.64 -20.63 -1.38
C MET A 93 14.84 -22.12 -1.10
N GLY A 94 15.18 -22.93 -2.11
CA GLY A 94 15.40 -24.37 -1.97
C GLY A 94 14.19 -25.17 -1.48
N ALA A 95 13.02 -24.56 -1.46
CA ALA A 95 11.80 -25.17 -0.97
C ALA A 95 11.19 -26.09 -2.06
N PRO A 96 11.16 -27.43 -1.88
CA PRO A 96 10.65 -28.35 -2.91
C PRO A 96 9.13 -28.22 -3.09
N HIS A 97 8.41 -27.73 -2.07
CA HIS A 97 6.97 -27.53 -2.10
C HIS A 97 6.57 -26.08 -1.80
N ALA A 98 5.45 -25.63 -2.36
CA ALA A 98 4.94 -24.27 -2.13
C ALA A 98 4.58 -24.00 -0.65
N GLU A 99 4.31 -25.03 0.12
CA GLU A 99 3.96 -25.00 1.54
C GLU A 99 5.17 -24.63 2.43
N ASP A 100 6.39 -24.90 1.95
CA ASP A 100 7.64 -24.60 2.67
C ASP A 100 8.15 -23.17 2.39
N MET A 101 7.45 -22.42 1.54
CA MET A 101 7.88 -21.07 1.16
C MET A 101 7.42 -20.04 2.19
N ALA A 102 8.35 -19.18 2.63
CA ALA A 102 8.03 -18.04 3.47
C ALA A 102 7.37 -16.92 2.67
N PHE A 103 6.17 -16.52 3.09
CA PHE A 103 5.41 -15.43 2.49
C PHE A 103 5.31 -14.26 3.46
N GLY A 104 5.61 -13.07 2.95
CA GLY A 104 5.36 -11.80 3.60
C GLY A 104 4.21 -11.03 2.92
N PRO A 105 3.95 -9.79 3.34
CA PRO A 105 2.87 -8.96 2.81
C PRO A 105 3.00 -8.60 1.32
N ASP A 106 4.23 -8.60 0.78
CA ASP A 106 4.52 -8.32 -0.64
C ASP A 106 4.76 -9.61 -1.46
N GLY A 107 4.39 -10.76 -0.92
CA GLY A 107 4.57 -12.07 -1.55
C GLY A 107 5.73 -12.89 -0.97
N LEU A 108 6.46 -13.62 -1.81
CA LEU A 108 7.60 -14.42 -1.34
C LEU A 108 8.67 -13.54 -0.69
N ILE A 109 9.10 -13.90 0.51
CA ILE A 109 10.21 -13.24 1.19
C ILE A 109 11.47 -13.43 0.35
N TYR A 110 12.14 -12.31 0.05
CA TYR A 110 13.29 -12.34 -0.86
C TYR A 110 14.53 -12.98 -0.19
N PRO A 111 15.17 -13.98 -0.81
CA PRO A 111 16.29 -14.72 -0.20
C PRO A 111 17.63 -13.96 -0.21
N GLY A 112 17.70 -12.78 -0.85
CA GLY A 112 18.90 -11.95 -0.85
C GLY A 112 19.89 -12.21 -1.99
N THR A 113 19.52 -12.95 -3.01
CA THR A 113 20.39 -13.37 -4.13
C THR A 113 21.18 -12.24 -4.78
N CYS A 114 20.56 -11.04 -4.93
CA CYS A 114 21.19 -9.89 -5.61
C CYS A 114 21.72 -8.81 -4.64
N ARG A 115 21.77 -9.03 -3.32
CA ARG A 115 22.17 -8.01 -2.34
C ARG A 115 23.54 -7.36 -2.61
N ALA A 116 24.45 -8.09 -3.26
CA ALA A 116 25.77 -7.57 -3.64
C ALA A 116 25.75 -6.60 -4.82
N HIS A 117 24.62 -6.49 -5.53
CA HIS A 117 24.50 -5.62 -6.71
C HIS A 117 24.09 -4.21 -6.29
N HIS A 118 25.02 -3.44 -5.76
CA HIS A 118 24.75 -2.06 -5.34
C HIS A 118 24.19 -1.24 -6.50
N TYR A 119 23.11 -0.51 -6.21
CA TYR A 119 22.56 0.45 -7.16
C TYR A 119 23.44 1.70 -7.19
N ASN A 120 23.81 2.11 -8.41
CA ASN A 120 24.48 3.39 -8.64
C ASN A 120 23.45 4.40 -9.16
N PRO A 121 23.10 5.46 -8.39
CA PRO A 121 22.14 6.48 -8.82
C PRO A 121 22.51 7.19 -10.13
N HIS A 122 23.80 7.19 -10.50
CA HIS A 122 24.28 7.79 -11.75
C HIS A 122 24.13 6.88 -12.98
N SER A 123 23.72 5.62 -12.82
CA SER A 123 23.64 4.66 -13.95
C SER A 123 22.51 4.94 -14.94
N GLY A 124 21.58 5.84 -14.61
CA GLY A 124 20.60 6.43 -15.53
C GLY A 124 19.48 5.53 -16.06
N ASP A 125 19.65 4.21 -16.09
CA ASP A 125 18.66 3.30 -16.71
C ASP A 125 17.70 2.66 -15.71
N LEU A 126 16.82 3.47 -15.13
CA LEU A 126 15.75 2.97 -14.25
C LEU A 126 14.58 2.33 -15.02
N ASP A 127 14.49 2.52 -16.32
CA ASP A 127 13.37 1.96 -17.11
C ASP A 127 13.49 0.43 -17.26
N ASN A 128 14.70 -0.12 -17.14
CA ASN A 128 14.95 -1.56 -17.25
C ASN A 128 15.32 -2.25 -15.92
N LEU A 129 15.49 -1.49 -14.84
CA LEU A 129 15.93 -2.02 -13.54
C LEU A 129 14.76 -2.28 -12.59
N ASN A 130 14.97 -3.27 -11.72
CA ASN A 130 14.18 -3.39 -10.49
C ASN A 130 15.09 -3.02 -9.32
N LEU A 131 14.58 -2.19 -8.41
CA LEU A 131 15.26 -1.83 -7.16
C LEU A 131 14.51 -2.43 -5.98
N ARG A 132 15.28 -2.99 -5.05
CA ARG A 132 14.80 -3.45 -3.75
C ARG A 132 15.38 -2.61 -2.63
N LEU A 133 14.62 -2.49 -1.55
CA LEU A 133 15.10 -1.93 -0.29
C LEU A 133 16.30 -2.75 0.22
N SER A 134 17.38 -2.08 0.62
CA SER A 134 18.56 -2.74 1.20
C SER A 134 18.54 -2.62 2.72
N LEU A 135 18.06 -3.66 3.40
CA LEU A 135 17.97 -3.67 4.87
C LEU A 135 19.32 -3.60 5.56
N ASN A 136 20.35 -4.20 4.98
CA ASN A 136 21.71 -4.21 5.53
C ASN A 136 22.38 -2.83 5.58
N GLN A 137 21.86 -1.86 4.82
CA GLN A 137 22.39 -0.50 4.77
C GLN A 137 21.59 0.47 5.65
N ILE A 138 20.55 -0.01 6.34
CA ILE A 138 19.75 0.82 7.24
C ILE A 138 20.49 1.02 8.54
N LYS A 139 20.55 2.28 8.98
CA LYS A 139 21.20 2.64 10.25
C LYS A 139 20.43 2.07 11.46
N HIS A 140 21.16 1.66 12.49
CA HIS A 140 20.58 1.11 13.71
C HIS A 140 19.64 2.08 14.46
N GLU A 141 19.75 3.37 14.25
CA GLU A 141 18.92 4.41 14.85
C GLU A 141 17.42 4.29 14.48
N ILE A 142 17.11 3.60 13.37
CA ILE A 142 15.73 3.36 12.89
C ILE A 142 15.11 2.10 13.53
N ASN A 143 15.79 1.44 14.44
CA ASN A 143 15.34 0.19 15.05
C ASN A 143 14.92 0.40 16.53
N PRO A 144 13.68 0.08 16.96
CA PRO A 144 12.61 -0.54 16.19
C PRO A 144 11.80 0.45 15.31
N VAL A 145 11.17 -0.08 14.27
CA VAL A 145 10.19 0.64 13.45
C VAL A 145 8.87 0.68 14.20
N THR A 146 8.40 1.87 14.58
CA THR A 146 7.24 2.03 15.48
C THR A 146 6.22 2.97 14.89
N HIS A 147 4.92 2.64 15.03
CA HIS A 147 3.80 3.50 14.65
C HIS A 147 2.67 3.42 15.66
N SER A 148 1.71 4.34 15.52
CA SER A 148 0.49 4.37 16.32
C SER A 148 -0.68 3.78 15.55
N GLU A 149 -1.50 2.98 16.22
CA GLU A 149 -2.69 2.36 15.65
C GLU A 149 -3.88 2.59 16.57
N TYR A 150 -5.01 3.00 16.01
CA TYR A 150 -6.26 3.12 16.71
C TYR A 150 -7.14 1.89 16.52
N SER A 151 -7.89 1.54 17.57
CA SER A 151 -8.82 0.40 17.56
C SER A 151 -10.04 0.65 16.68
N ASP A 152 -10.46 1.91 16.57
CA ASP A 152 -11.67 2.33 15.86
C ASP A 152 -11.56 3.75 15.29
N ILE A 153 -12.56 4.17 14.51
CA ILE A 153 -12.60 5.50 13.87
C ILE A 153 -13.02 6.64 14.81
N SER A 154 -13.29 6.39 16.08
CA SER A 154 -13.46 7.44 17.07
C SER A 154 -12.12 7.99 17.57
N PHE A 155 -11.04 7.27 17.27
CA PHE A 155 -9.67 7.57 17.69
C PHE A 155 -9.51 7.71 19.20
N SER A 156 -10.32 6.98 19.96
CA SER A 156 -10.37 7.08 21.43
C SER A 156 -9.32 6.22 22.12
N TYR A 157 -8.92 5.11 21.52
CA TYR A 157 -7.89 4.21 22.06
C TYR A 157 -6.76 3.98 21.06
N GLN A 158 -5.55 4.32 21.47
CA GLN A 158 -4.32 4.20 20.67
C GLN A 158 -3.38 3.16 21.27
N ALA A 159 -2.87 2.28 20.43
CA ALA A 159 -1.79 1.36 20.74
C ALA A 159 -0.55 1.68 19.92
N LYS A 160 0.64 1.43 20.49
CA LYS A 160 1.89 1.43 19.73
C LYS A 160 2.16 0.04 19.19
N LYS A 161 2.52 -0.05 17.92
CA LYS A 161 2.97 -1.25 17.25
C LYS A 161 4.42 -1.06 16.83
N SER A 162 5.23 -2.09 16.99
CA SER A 162 6.64 -2.03 16.62
C SER A 162 7.12 -3.34 16.03
N ILE A 163 8.16 -3.27 15.23
CA ILE A 163 8.90 -4.42 14.68
C ILE A 163 10.39 -4.06 14.67
N THR A 164 11.24 -4.99 15.07
CA THR A 164 12.69 -4.84 14.93
C THR A 164 13.12 -5.06 13.47
N LEU A 165 14.29 -4.57 13.07
CA LEU A 165 14.83 -4.83 11.73
C LEU A 165 15.08 -6.31 11.49
N THR A 166 15.41 -7.08 12.51
CA THR A 166 15.56 -8.55 12.41
C THR A 166 14.21 -9.20 12.11
N GLU A 167 13.18 -8.91 12.88
CA GLU A 167 11.83 -9.41 12.60
C GLU A 167 11.31 -8.95 11.24
N PHE A 168 11.63 -7.71 10.83
CA PHE A 168 11.28 -7.21 9.50
C PHE A 168 11.95 -8.04 8.40
N GLN A 169 13.25 -8.36 8.56
CA GLN A 169 13.97 -9.19 7.62
C GLN A 169 13.34 -10.59 7.50
N ASP A 170 12.94 -11.19 8.63
CA ASP A 170 12.42 -12.55 8.69
C ASP A 170 10.98 -12.66 8.18
N ARG A 171 10.15 -11.65 8.41
CA ARG A 171 8.71 -11.69 8.13
C ARG A 171 8.32 -10.97 6.84
N ILE A 172 9.10 -10.00 6.39
CA ILE A 172 8.78 -9.13 5.27
C ILE A 172 9.88 -9.22 4.20
N GLY A 173 11.12 -9.09 4.60
CA GLY A 173 12.29 -9.11 3.72
C GLY A 173 12.47 -7.81 2.93
N GLU A 174 13.30 -7.87 1.91
CA GLU A 174 13.67 -6.75 1.04
C GLU A 174 12.65 -6.55 -0.08
N VAL A 175 11.75 -5.62 0.13
CA VAL A 175 10.62 -5.33 -0.79
C VAL A 175 11.07 -4.61 -2.05
N VAL A 176 10.31 -4.76 -3.13
CA VAL A 176 10.53 -4.03 -4.38
C VAL A 176 10.02 -2.60 -4.23
N LEU A 177 10.86 -1.62 -4.55
CA LEU A 177 10.51 -0.20 -4.54
C LEU A 177 10.33 0.37 -5.95
N TRP A 178 11.04 -0.19 -6.93
CA TRP A 178 10.95 0.21 -8.33
C TRP A 178 10.98 -1.00 -9.25
N ARG A 179 10.17 -0.98 -10.29
CA ARG A 179 10.08 -2.06 -11.26
C ARG A 179 9.96 -1.54 -12.67
N LYS A 180 11.03 -1.68 -13.48
CA LYS A 180 11.04 -1.41 -14.92
C LYS A 180 10.31 -0.11 -15.29
N GLY A 181 10.78 1.01 -14.77
CA GLY A 181 10.26 2.32 -15.09
C GLY A 181 9.11 2.82 -14.20
N TYR A 182 8.64 2.04 -13.22
CA TYR A 182 7.52 2.41 -12.36
C TYR A 182 7.83 2.23 -10.89
N ALA A 183 7.35 3.15 -10.07
CA ALA A 183 7.37 2.97 -8.62
C ALA A 183 6.50 1.76 -8.21
N ALA A 184 6.95 1.01 -7.21
CA ALA A 184 6.10 0.00 -6.58
C ALA A 184 5.12 0.66 -5.60
N TYR A 185 4.03 -0.04 -5.30
CA TYR A 185 2.94 0.43 -4.43
C TYR A 185 3.44 1.08 -3.13
N HIS A 186 4.31 0.39 -2.39
CA HIS A 186 4.77 0.88 -1.08
C HIS A 186 5.51 2.21 -1.16
N LEU A 187 6.38 2.37 -2.15
CA LEU A 187 7.11 3.63 -2.34
C LEU A 187 6.16 4.76 -2.73
N ALA A 188 5.31 4.53 -3.73
CA ALA A 188 4.39 5.54 -4.23
C ALA A 188 3.40 5.98 -3.14
N SER A 189 2.80 5.03 -2.41
CA SER A 189 1.86 5.36 -1.33
C SER A 189 2.49 6.25 -0.27
N VAL A 190 3.71 5.94 0.18
CA VAL A 190 4.40 6.72 1.23
C VAL A 190 4.72 8.15 0.75
N ILE A 191 5.22 8.29 -0.48
CA ILE A 191 5.57 9.61 -1.03
C ILE A 191 4.32 10.46 -1.24
N ASP A 192 3.23 9.84 -1.71
CA ASP A 192 1.98 10.55 -1.96
C ASP A 192 1.24 10.90 -0.67
N ASP A 193 1.25 10.01 0.32
CA ASP A 193 0.70 10.31 1.65
C ASP A 193 1.43 11.51 2.29
N ALA A 194 2.76 11.55 2.18
CA ALA A 194 3.54 12.69 2.65
C ALA A 194 3.24 13.98 1.87
N HIS A 195 3.11 13.90 0.55
CA HIS A 195 2.79 15.04 -0.31
C HIS A 195 1.41 15.61 -0.03
N GLN A 196 0.41 14.74 0.17
CA GLN A 196 -0.97 15.13 0.49
C GLN A 196 -1.17 15.48 1.98
N GLY A 197 -0.14 15.38 2.83
CA GLY A 197 -0.22 15.67 4.26
C GLY A 197 -1.17 14.71 5.00
N ILE A 198 -1.23 13.45 4.60
CA ILE A 198 -2.11 12.43 5.21
C ILE A 198 -1.71 12.22 6.66
N THR A 199 -2.66 12.44 7.56
CA THR A 199 -2.49 12.27 9.02
C THR A 199 -3.05 10.95 9.53
N HIS A 200 -4.06 10.39 8.86
CA HIS A 200 -4.75 9.17 9.25
C HIS A 200 -4.92 8.25 8.04
N VAL A 201 -4.57 6.98 8.21
CA VAL A 201 -4.76 5.93 7.20
C VAL A 201 -5.75 4.91 7.72
N ILE A 202 -6.90 4.77 7.03
CA ILE A 202 -7.95 3.80 7.35
C ILE A 202 -8.04 2.79 6.22
N ARG A 203 -7.75 1.51 6.51
CA ARG A 203 -7.68 0.47 5.48
C ARG A 203 -7.97 -0.93 6.04
N GLY A 204 -8.05 -1.93 5.18
CA GLY A 204 -8.32 -3.31 5.60
C GLY A 204 -7.18 -3.93 6.41
N GLN A 205 -7.54 -4.79 7.36
CA GLN A 205 -6.58 -5.52 8.22
C GLN A 205 -5.63 -6.45 7.44
N ASP A 206 -5.90 -6.74 6.19
CA ASP A 206 -5.00 -7.47 5.29
C ASP A 206 -3.72 -6.69 4.94
N LEU A 207 -3.67 -5.40 5.26
CA LEU A 207 -2.51 -4.53 5.08
C LEU A 207 -1.75 -4.24 6.39
N ILE A 208 -2.07 -4.90 7.51
CA ILE A 208 -1.39 -4.68 8.80
C ILE A 208 0.12 -4.89 8.66
N GLU A 209 0.55 -6.01 8.11
CA GLU A 209 2.00 -6.29 7.94
C GLU A 209 2.66 -5.31 6.95
N ALA A 210 1.95 -4.89 5.91
CA ALA A 210 2.44 -3.89 4.97
C ALA A 210 2.64 -2.51 5.61
N THR A 211 1.99 -2.22 6.74
CA THR A 211 2.19 -0.97 7.50
C THR A 211 3.63 -0.82 7.94
N HIS A 212 4.30 -1.89 8.35
CA HIS A 212 5.70 -1.83 8.74
C HIS A 212 6.62 -1.39 7.60
N ILE A 213 6.29 -1.76 6.34
CA ILE A 213 7.02 -1.29 5.16
C ILE A 213 6.86 0.22 5.00
N HIS A 214 5.63 0.70 5.07
CA HIS A 214 5.34 2.14 4.94
C HIS A 214 6.04 2.96 6.03
N VAL A 215 5.95 2.51 7.30
CA VAL A 215 6.58 3.20 8.43
C VAL A 215 8.10 3.21 8.30
N LEU A 216 8.72 2.11 7.86
CA LEU A 216 10.16 2.08 7.62
C LEU A 216 10.56 3.09 6.51
N LEU A 217 9.82 3.14 5.41
CA LEU A 217 10.08 4.09 4.33
C LEU A 217 9.86 5.54 4.79
N GLN A 218 8.83 5.82 5.59
CA GLN A 218 8.59 7.15 6.18
C GLN A 218 9.75 7.59 7.06
N ASN A 219 10.28 6.69 7.90
CA ASN A 219 11.43 6.97 8.76
C ASN A 219 12.70 7.24 7.93
N LEU A 220 12.94 6.46 6.88
CA LEU A 220 14.09 6.66 5.97
C LEU A 220 14.01 8.00 5.22
N LEU A 221 12.79 8.41 4.85
CA LEU A 221 12.53 9.67 4.15
C LEU A 221 12.47 10.89 5.09
N GLY A 222 12.42 10.66 6.42
CA GLY A 222 12.24 11.73 7.40
C GLY A 222 10.88 12.43 7.30
N VAL A 223 9.85 11.74 6.80
CA VAL A 223 8.49 12.29 6.71
C VAL A 223 7.63 11.83 7.88
N THR A 224 6.57 12.57 8.15
CA THR A 224 5.65 12.25 9.25
C THR A 224 4.96 10.90 9.02
N THR A 225 4.98 10.04 10.04
CA THR A 225 4.22 8.78 10.05
C THR A 225 2.76 9.05 10.41
N PRO A 226 1.80 8.73 9.55
CA PRO A 226 0.38 8.81 9.88
C PRO A 226 0.00 7.88 11.03
N VAL A 227 -1.15 8.11 11.63
CA VAL A 227 -1.79 7.13 12.52
C VAL A 227 -2.61 6.16 11.68
N TYR A 228 -2.65 4.90 12.07
CA TYR A 228 -3.32 3.85 11.31
C TYR A 228 -4.58 3.35 12.03
N HIS A 229 -5.58 2.95 11.25
CA HIS A 229 -6.69 2.13 11.70
C HIS A 229 -6.94 1.01 10.67
N HIS A 230 -6.86 -0.23 11.12
CA HIS A 230 -7.10 -1.40 10.28
C HIS A 230 -8.47 -2.00 10.59
N HIS A 231 -9.42 -1.80 9.69
CA HIS A 231 -10.76 -2.33 9.83
C HIS A 231 -10.87 -3.80 9.42
N GLY A 232 -11.87 -4.51 9.95
CA GLY A 232 -12.19 -5.88 9.54
C GLY A 232 -12.53 -6.01 8.05
N LEU A 233 -12.30 -7.19 7.49
CA LEU A 233 -12.64 -7.47 6.09
C LEU A 233 -14.10 -7.90 5.96
N ILE A 234 -14.79 -7.38 4.94
CA ILE A 234 -16.14 -7.84 4.61
C ILE A 234 -16.08 -9.27 4.07
N ARG A 235 -16.90 -10.12 4.63
CA ARG A 235 -16.99 -11.55 4.29
C ARG A 235 -18.39 -11.89 3.79
N ASP A 236 -18.51 -12.93 3.00
CA ASP A 236 -19.79 -13.51 2.59
C ASP A 236 -20.41 -14.36 3.71
N GLU A 237 -21.59 -14.92 3.45
CA GLU A 237 -22.34 -15.76 4.38
C GLU A 237 -21.58 -17.03 4.80
N ASN A 238 -20.60 -17.45 3.98
CA ASN A 238 -19.73 -18.60 4.25
C ASN A 238 -18.42 -18.21 4.96
N GLY A 239 -18.29 -16.93 5.40
CA GLY A 239 -17.10 -16.43 6.05
C GLY A 239 -15.93 -16.17 5.10
N LYS A 240 -16.10 -16.31 3.77
CA LYS A 240 -15.06 -16.09 2.78
C LYS A 240 -14.94 -14.58 2.47
N ARG A 241 -13.70 -14.08 2.37
CA ARG A 241 -13.43 -12.69 1.99
C ARG A 241 -14.04 -12.38 0.62
N LEU A 242 -14.78 -11.28 0.53
CA LEU A 242 -15.24 -10.74 -0.76
C LEU A 242 -14.04 -10.15 -1.53
N ALA A 243 -13.54 -10.89 -2.51
CA ALA A 243 -12.42 -10.50 -3.35
C ALA A 243 -12.81 -10.56 -4.84
N LYS A 244 -12.21 -9.70 -5.68
CA LYS A 244 -12.47 -9.62 -7.14
C LYS A 244 -12.37 -10.96 -7.87
N ARG A 245 -11.62 -11.93 -7.36
CA ARG A 245 -11.44 -13.27 -7.96
C ARG A 245 -12.63 -14.24 -7.77
N HIS A 246 -13.63 -13.84 -7.00
CA HIS A 246 -14.76 -14.69 -6.61
C HIS A 246 -16.09 -13.97 -6.87
N ASP A 247 -16.29 -13.40 -8.06
CA ASP A 247 -17.51 -12.70 -8.50
C ASP A 247 -18.03 -11.64 -7.53
N ALA A 248 -17.11 -10.95 -6.81
CA ALA A 248 -17.50 -9.85 -5.97
C ALA A 248 -18.19 -8.78 -6.83
N LYS A 249 -19.50 -8.68 -6.64
CA LYS A 249 -20.38 -7.79 -7.36
C LYS A 249 -19.87 -6.34 -7.26
N ALA A 250 -19.63 -5.68 -8.39
CA ALA A 250 -19.24 -4.28 -8.42
C ALA A 250 -20.37 -3.38 -7.87
N ILE A 251 -20.06 -2.21 -7.32
CA ILE A 251 -21.05 -1.29 -6.76
C ILE A 251 -22.11 -0.91 -7.80
N ARG A 252 -21.70 -0.64 -9.05
CA ARG A 252 -22.63 -0.37 -10.15
C ARG A 252 -23.67 -1.48 -10.39
N LYS A 253 -23.34 -2.73 -10.07
CA LYS A 253 -24.28 -3.84 -10.20
C LYS A 253 -25.35 -3.83 -9.10
N TYR A 254 -24.98 -3.47 -7.86
CA TYR A 254 -25.96 -3.23 -6.80
C TYR A 254 -26.89 -2.09 -7.16
N ARG A 255 -26.35 -0.96 -7.66
CA ARG A 255 -27.12 0.16 -8.16
C ARG A 255 -28.08 -0.23 -9.27
N ALA A 256 -27.63 -1.02 -10.26
CA ALA A 256 -28.47 -1.51 -11.36
C ALA A 256 -29.60 -2.45 -10.88
N ASP A 257 -29.35 -3.21 -9.81
CA ASP A 257 -30.36 -4.07 -9.18
C ASP A 257 -31.29 -3.31 -8.20
N GLY A 258 -31.23 -1.97 -8.17
CA GLY A 258 -32.12 -1.12 -7.39
C GLY A 258 -31.69 -0.85 -5.95
N ALA A 259 -30.47 -1.23 -5.54
CA ALA A 259 -29.98 -0.90 -4.21
C ALA A 259 -29.72 0.61 -4.08
N THR A 260 -29.92 1.13 -2.88
CA THR A 260 -29.62 2.51 -2.49
C THR A 260 -28.25 2.58 -1.78
N PRO A 261 -27.65 3.78 -1.64
CA PRO A 261 -26.46 3.96 -0.79
C PRO A 261 -26.67 3.50 0.66
N ALA A 262 -27.86 3.70 1.20
CA ALA A 262 -28.23 3.24 2.55
C ALA A 262 -28.24 1.70 2.65
N ASP A 263 -28.64 1.01 1.58
CA ASP A 263 -28.56 -0.45 1.54
C ASP A 263 -27.12 -0.93 1.54
N ILE A 264 -26.22 -0.26 0.79
CA ILE A 264 -24.80 -0.58 0.81
C ILE A 264 -24.22 -0.39 2.21
N ARG A 265 -24.51 0.74 2.88
CA ARG A 265 -24.06 0.97 4.27
C ARG A 265 -24.51 -0.15 5.20
N ARG A 266 -25.79 -0.53 5.15
CA ARG A 266 -26.34 -1.62 5.96
C ARG A 266 -25.64 -2.96 5.66
N MET A 267 -25.38 -3.27 4.38
CA MET A 267 -24.71 -4.51 3.97
C MET A 267 -23.26 -4.59 4.49
N VAL A 268 -22.61 -3.48 4.75
CA VAL A 268 -21.23 -3.44 5.27
C VAL A 268 -21.15 -3.11 6.77
N GLY A 269 -22.30 -2.90 7.44
CA GLY A 269 -22.38 -2.69 8.88
C GLY A 269 -22.10 -1.24 9.31
N LEU A 270 -22.47 -0.25 8.46
CA LEU A 270 -22.35 1.19 8.72
C LEU A 270 -23.72 1.86 8.84
#